data_cc68f30b3463fdee4c3b6949c274dcf4
#
_entry.id   cc68f30b3463fdee4c3b6949c274dcf4
#
_cell.length_a   1.000
_cell.length_b   1.000
_cell.length_c   1.000
_cell.angle_alpha   90.00
_cell.angle_beta   90.00
_cell.angle_gamma   90.00
#
_symmetry.space_group_name_H-M   'P 1'
#
loop_
_entity.id
_entity.type
_entity.pdbx_description
1 polymer ?
#
loop_
_entity_poly.entity_id
_entity_poly.type
_entity_poly.pdbx_seq_one_letter_code
_entity_poly.pdbx_strand_id
1 'polypeptide(L)'
;MKPETLAAAEHFIENETEFHLGFLPTEQSNPKTRSMEADFARSTADGVRTLQKPDRDVLAMAERVLGSPAFARMADDGIRTVRNGGRIVFSGCGATGRLSILLESMWREYFAPAGDPLADAAAGIMTGGDYALVKSVEAFEDYQNFGRRQAADLGIGPKDML
;
A
#
# COMPACT_ATOMS: atom_id res chain seq x y z
N MET A 1 3.47 -16.95 32.59
CA MET A 1 2.71 -17.43 31.42
C MET A 1 2.14 -18.79 31.77
N LYS A 2 0.89 -19.07 31.40
CA LYS A 2 0.31 -20.41 31.68
C LYS A 2 1.00 -21.45 30.80
N PRO A 3 1.23 -22.71 31.30
CA PRO A 3 1.89 -23.76 30.52
C PRO A 3 1.21 -24.03 29.16
N GLU A 4 -0.12 -23.98 29.12
CA GLU A 4 -0.91 -24.14 27.90
C GLU A 4 -0.63 -23.05 26.85
N THR A 5 -0.43 -21.81 27.30
CA THR A 5 -0.12 -20.67 26.42
C THR A 5 1.29 -20.81 25.83
N LEU A 6 2.25 -21.32 26.64
CA LEU A 6 3.60 -21.56 26.16
C LEU A 6 3.61 -22.68 25.11
N ALA A 7 2.97 -23.81 25.39
CA ALA A 7 2.86 -24.91 24.43
C ALA A 7 2.18 -24.51 23.12
N ALA A 8 1.13 -23.68 23.18
CA ALA A 8 0.47 -23.14 21.98
C ALA A 8 1.39 -22.21 21.18
N ALA A 9 2.20 -21.38 21.85
CA ALA A 9 3.16 -20.51 21.18
C ALA A 9 4.31 -21.31 20.53
N GLU A 10 4.82 -22.32 21.21
CA GLU A 10 5.82 -23.25 20.68
C GLU A 10 5.28 -24.01 19.46
N HIS A 11 4.05 -24.54 19.56
CA HIS A 11 3.40 -25.20 18.42
C HIS A 11 3.25 -24.27 17.22
N PHE A 12 2.82 -23.01 17.43
CA PHE A 12 2.68 -22.02 16.37
C PHE A 12 4.04 -21.75 15.69
N ILE A 13 5.10 -21.50 16.47
CA ILE A 13 6.44 -21.25 15.94
C ILE A 13 6.97 -22.43 15.14
N GLU A 14 6.69 -23.68 15.56
CA GLU A 14 7.23 -24.87 14.93
C GLU A 14 6.45 -25.31 13.68
N ASN A 15 5.13 -25.06 13.65
CA ASN A 15 4.25 -25.69 12.65
C ASN A 15 3.58 -24.71 11.69
N GLU A 16 3.39 -23.43 12.07
CA GLU A 16 2.72 -22.43 11.24
C GLU A 16 3.75 -21.63 10.40
N THR A 17 4.48 -22.34 9.55
CA THR A 17 5.63 -21.77 8.82
C THR A 17 5.26 -20.64 7.85
N GLU A 18 4.02 -20.53 7.41
CA GLU A 18 3.49 -19.45 6.59
C GLU A 18 3.54 -18.09 7.28
N PHE A 19 3.57 -18.07 8.61
CA PHE A 19 3.70 -16.85 9.42
C PHE A 19 5.15 -16.52 9.81
N HIS A 20 6.13 -17.29 9.34
CA HIS A 20 7.56 -17.04 9.60
C HIS A 20 8.08 -15.91 8.67
N LEU A 21 7.60 -14.69 8.88
CA LEU A 21 7.92 -13.54 8.03
C LEU A 21 9.26 -12.87 8.31
N GLY A 22 9.92 -13.22 9.43
CA GLY A 22 11.14 -12.56 9.90
C GLY A 22 12.34 -12.61 8.95
N PHE A 23 12.33 -13.45 7.90
CA PHE A 23 13.34 -13.47 6.86
C PHE A 23 13.07 -12.46 5.73
N LEU A 24 11.86 -11.91 5.64
CA LEU A 24 11.52 -10.92 4.62
C LEU A 24 12.17 -9.58 4.96
N PRO A 25 12.82 -8.91 4.00
CA PRO A 25 13.45 -7.61 4.25
C PRO A 25 12.47 -6.54 4.78
N THR A 26 11.19 -6.61 4.40
CA THR A 26 10.13 -5.70 4.83
C THR A 26 9.74 -5.89 6.30
N GLU A 27 9.96 -7.09 6.84
CA GLU A 27 9.63 -7.43 8.23
C GLU A 27 10.82 -7.29 9.19
N GLN A 28 11.99 -7.01 8.64
CA GLN A 28 13.20 -6.82 9.44
C GLN A 28 13.38 -5.35 9.85
N SER A 29 13.98 -5.15 11.01
CA SER A 29 14.38 -3.81 11.45
C SER A 29 15.34 -3.19 10.44
N ASN A 30 15.08 -1.94 10.02
CA ASN A 30 15.99 -1.21 9.16
C ASN A 30 17.36 -1.06 9.86
N PRO A 31 18.47 -1.43 9.19
CA PRO A 31 19.81 -1.39 9.80
C PRO A 31 20.22 0.00 10.33
N LYS A 32 19.71 1.09 9.74
CA LYS A 32 20.01 2.47 10.13
C LYS A 32 19.27 2.92 11.38
N THR A 33 18.16 2.25 11.73
CA THR A 33 17.33 2.61 12.89
C THR A 33 17.23 1.51 13.95
N ARG A 34 17.91 0.38 13.74
CA ARG A 34 17.82 -0.80 14.62
C ARG A 34 18.15 -0.50 16.08
N SER A 35 19.06 0.43 16.35
CA SER A 35 19.52 0.80 17.69
C SER A 35 19.11 2.23 18.07
N MET A 36 18.01 2.74 17.51
CA MET A 36 17.58 4.12 17.76
C MET A 36 17.19 4.40 19.20
N GLU A 37 16.87 3.37 20.00
CA GLU A 37 16.59 3.50 21.43
C GLU A 37 17.76 4.12 22.19
N ALA A 38 19.00 3.76 21.85
CA ALA A 38 20.19 4.34 22.45
C ALA A 38 20.36 5.82 22.04
N ASP A 39 19.98 6.18 20.83
CA ASP A 39 20.00 7.57 20.35
C ASP A 39 18.95 8.42 21.09
N PHE A 40 17.71 7.91 21.23
CA PHE A 40 16.67 8.58 22.01
C PHE A 40 17.01 8.69 23.50
N ALA A 41 17.71 7.70 24.07
CA ALA A 41 18.18 7.75 25.45
C ALA A 41 19.20 8.88 25.68
N ARG A 42 20.00 9.23 24.67
CA ARG A 42 20.93 10.38 24.74
C ARG A 42 20.20 11.72 24.60
N SER A 43 19.39 11.86 23.55
CA SER A 43 18.53 13.03 23.36
C SER A 43 17.47 12.77 22.29
N THR A 44 16.33 13.46 22.40
CA THR A 44 15.28 13.44 21.38
C THR A 44 15.83 13.87 20.01
N ALA A 45 16.72 14.87 19.98
CA ALA A 45 17.33 15.35 18.74
C ALA A 45 18.17 14.27 18.04
N ASP A 46 18.91 13.45 18.80
CA ASP A 46 19.69 12.34 18.23
C ASP A 46 18.78 11.25 17.70
N GLY A 47 17.73 10.89 18.44
CA GLY A 47 16.73 9.93 17.99
C GLY A 47 16.05 10.37 16.68
N VAL A 48 15.63 11.63 16.59
CA VAL A 48 15.03 12.18 15.36
C VAL A 48 16.01 12.15 14.19
N ARG A 49 17.27 12.53 14.40
CA ARG A 49 18.30 12.42 13.34
C ARG A 49 18.48 10.98 12.86
N THR A 50 18.38 10.01 13.76
CA THR A 50 18.47 8.60 13.40
C THR A 50 17.27 8.15 12.60
N LEU A 51 16.04 8.57 12.92
CA LEU A 51 14.84 8.31 12.13
C LEU A 51 14.91 8.90 10.72
N GLN A 52 15.61 10.02 10.54
CA GLN A 52 15.77 10.66 9.22
C GLN A 52 16.83 10.01 8.33
N LYS A 53 17.65 9.09 8.85
CA LYS A 53 18.70 8.43 8.05
C LYS A 53 18.17 7.65 6.85
N PRO A 54 17.05 6.90 6.95
CA PRO A 54 16.45 6.20 5.82
C PRO A 54 15.90 7.13 4.73
N ASP A 55 15.52 8.37 5.04
CA ASP A 55 14.91 9.30 4.08
C ASP A 55 15.80 9.56 2.86
N ARG A 56 17.12 9.55 3.05
CA ARG A 56 18.07 9.68 1.94
C ARG A 56 18.04 8.48 0.99
N ASP A 57 17.79 7.29 1.52
CA ASP A 57 17.67 6.08 0.70
C ASP A 57 16.35 6.11 -0.08
N VAL A 58 15.29 6.60 0.57
CA VAL A 58 13.98 6.80 -0.08
C VAL A 58 14.11 7.81 -1.21
N LEU A 59 14.79 8.95 -0.99
CA LEU A 59 15.03 9.94 -2.04
C LEU A 59 15.80 9.35 -3.22
N ALA A 60 16.92 8.68 -2.97
CA ALA A 60 17.72 8.07 -4.03
C ALA A 60 16.95 6.97 -4.79
N MET A 61 16.13 6.21 -4.09
CA MET A 61 15.26 5.21 -4.70
C MET A 61 14.19 5.88 -5.56
N ALA A 62 13.53 6.93 -5.06
CA ALA A 62 12.51 7.67 -5.80
C ALA A 62 13.07 8.27 -7.09
N GLU A 63 14.23 8.96 -7.04
CA GLU A 63 14.90 9.50 -8.21
C GLU A 63 15.18 8.41 -9.27
N ARG A 64 15.69 7.25 -8.84
CA ARG A 64 15.97 6.12 -9.73
C ARG A 64 14.70 5.54 -10.35
N VAL A 65 13.63 5.37 -9.56
CA VAL A 65 12.38 4.76 -10.03
C VAL A 65 11.64 5.71 -10.95
N LEU A 66 11.45 6.97 -10.54
CA LEU A 66 10.72 7.98 -11.32
C LEU A 66 11.46 8.35 -12.61
N GLY A 67 12.80 8.27 -12.63
CA GLY A 67 13.62 8.47 -13.83
C GLY A 67 13.74 7.22 -14.72
N SER A 68 13.10 6.10 -14.38
CA SER A 68 13.28 4.85 -15.10
C SER A 68 12.38 4.74 -16.35
N PRO A 69 12.83 4.01 -17.40
CA PRO A 69 11.97 3.71 -18.55
C PRO A 69 10.71 2.91 -18.18
N ALA A 70 10.74 2.16 -17.07
CA ALA A 70 9.57 1.42 -16.58
C ALA A 70 8.47 2.37 -16.08
N PHE A 71 8.86 3.42 -15.34
CA PHE A 71 7.94 4.44 -14.88
C PHE A 71 7.34 5.23 -16.05
N ALA A 72 8.17 5.62 -17.03
CA ALA A 72 7.69 6.28 -18.25
C ALA A 72 6.65 5.42 -19.00
N ARG A 73 6.94 4.12 -19.18
CA ARG A 73 5.97 3.20 -19.82
C ARG A 73 4.67 3.10 -19.02
N MET A 74 4.73 3.02 -17.70
CA MET A 74 3.53 2.99 -16.85
C MET A 74 2.68 4.24 -17.04
N ALA A 75 3.31 5.42 -17.11
CA ALA A 75 2.61 6.67 -17.37
C ALA A 75 1.95 6.69 -18.76
N ASP A 76 2.66 6.22 -19.80
CA ASP A 76 2.13 6.11 -21.15
C ASP A 76 0.94 5.12 -21.24
N ASP A 77 1.03 4.01 -20.51
CA ASP A 77 -0.05 3.02 -20.41
C ASP A 77 -1.29 3.64 -19.75
N GLY A 78 -1.13 4.40 -18.66
CA GLY A 78 -2.21 5.13 -18.02
C GLY A 78 -2.88 6.13 -18.98
N ILE A 79 -2.07 6.92 -19.70
CA ILE A 79 -2.58 7.87 -20.70
C ILE A 79 -3.37 7.15 -21.80
N ARG A 80 -2.84 6.03 -22.32
CA ARG A 80 -3.55 5.22 -23.33
C ARG A 80 -4.86 4.65 -22.82
N THR A 81 -4.86 4.15 -21.59
CA THR A 81 -6.04 3.62 -20.92
C THR A 81 -7.17 4.64 -20.93
N VAL A 82 -6.91 5.82 -20.41
CA VAL A 82 -7.91 6.90 -20.32
C VAL A 82 -8.36 7.38 -21.72
N ARG A 83 -7.42 7.56 -22.66
CA ARG A 83 -7.75 7.96 -24.05
C ARG A 83 -8.62 6.95 -24.78
N ASN A 84 -8.52 5.67 -24.43
CA ASN A 84 -9.32 4.59 -25.00
C ASN A 84 -10.65 4.35 -24.26
N GLY A 85 -11.03 5.24 -23.36
CA GLY A 85 -12.25 5.16 -22.57
C GLY A 85 -12.21 4.12 -21.44
N GLY A 86 -11.03 3.70 -21.01
CA GLY A 86 -10.81 2.91 -19.81
C GLY A 86 -10.58 3.80 -18.59
N ARG A 87 -10.52 3.17 -17.41
CA ARG A 87 -10.30 3.84 -16.13
C ARG A 87 -8.96 3.43 -15.52
N ILE A 88 -8.39 4.31 -14.72
CA ILE A 88 -7.29 3.96 -13.80
C ILE A 88 -7.90 3.59 -12.45
N VAL A 89 -7.65 2.36 -12.00
CA VAL A 89 -8.20 1.84 -10.75
C VAL A 89 -7.09 1.72 -9.73
N PHE A 90 -7.19 2.46 -8.65
CA PHE A 90 -6.27 2.38 -7.51
C PHE A 90 -6.82 1.36 -6.51
N SER A 91 -6.02 0.37 -6.12
CA SER A 91 -6.43 -0.67 -5.17
C SER A 91 -5.44 -0.80 -4.03
N GLY A 92 -5.95 -1.00 -2.83
CA GLY A 92 -5.10 -1.23 -1.66
C GLY A 92 -5.88 -1.63 -0.42
N CYS A 93 -5.15 -2.11 0.60
CA CYS A 93 -5.69 -2.39 1.92
C CYS A 93 -5.19 -1.39 2.95
N GLY A 94 -5.84 -1.30 4.11
CA GLY A 94 -5.45 -0.46 5.21
C GLY A 94 -5.21 1.00 4.81
N ALA A 95 -4.05 1.55 5.15
CA ALA A 95 -3.66 2.91 4.80
C ALA A 95 -3.54 3.11 3.28
N THR A 96 -3.07 2.11 2.54
CA THR A 96 -2.97 2.14 1.08
C THR A 96 -4.35 2.18 0.42
N GLY A 97 -5.33 1.46 0.98
CA GLY A 97 -6.71 1.55 0.51
C GLY A 97 -7.34 2.93 0.72
N ARG A 98 -7.04 3.59 1.84
CA ARG A 98 -7.43 4.99 2.05
C ARG A 98 -6.75 5.94 1.07
N LEU A 99 -5.48 5.68 0.73
CA LEU A 99 -4.77 6.44 -0.30
C LEU A 99 -5.41 6.26 -1.68
N SER A 100 -5.90 5.06 -2.02
CA SER A 100 -6.59 4.84 -3.31
C SER A 100 -7.86 5.69 -3.44
N ILE A 101 -8.63 5.82 -2.36
CA ILE A 101 -9.81 6.70 -2.31
C ILE A 101 -9.40 8.18 -2.42
N LEU A 102 -8.35 8.58 -1.72
CA LEU A 102 -7.82 9.94 -1.81
C LEU A 102 -7.38 10.29 -3.23
N LEU A 103 -6.66 9.40 -3.90
CA LEU A 103 -6.21 9.60 -5.29
C LEU A 103 -7.40 9.75 -6.25
N GLU A 104 -8.44 8.93 -6.10
CA GLU A 104 -9.69 9.06 -6.86
C GLU A 104 -10.37 10.41 -6.59
N SER A 105 -10.50 10.80 -5.34
CA SER A 105 -11.09 12.08 -4.96
C SER A 105 -10.33 13.27 -5.53
N MET A 106 -8.99 13.27 -5.44
CA MET A 106 -8.15 14.32 -6.01
C MET A 106 -8.23 14.37 -7.54
N TRP A 107 -8.32 13.21 -8.20
CA TRP A 107 -8.54 13.13 -9.64
C TRP A 107 -9.86 13.78 -10.04
N ARG A 108 -10.94 13.42 -9.36
CA ARG A 108 -12.27 13.98 -9.58
C ARG A 108 -12.30 15.49 -9.32
N GLU A 109 -11.70 15.93 -8.22
CA GLU A 109 -11.61 17.36 -7.88
C GLU A 109 -10.88 18.18 -8.96
N TYR A 110 -9.86 17.61 -9.59
CA TYR A 110 -9.11 18.27 -10.65
C TYR A 110 -9.90 18.43 -11.95
N PHE A 111 -10.64 17.39 -12.37
CA PHE A 111 -11.33 17.39 -13.67
C PHE A 111 -12.79 17.87 -13.62
N ALA A 112 -13.51 17.67 -12.51
CA ALA A 112 -14.93 18.00 -12.40
C ALA A 112 -15.27 19.50 -12.61
N PRO A 113 -14.48 20.49 -12.14
CA PRO A 113 -14.82 21.91 -12.32
C PRO A 113 -14.91 22.34 -13.79
N ALA A 114 -14.20 21.67 -14.69
CA ALA A 114 -14.23 21.93 -16.11
C ALA A 114 -15.38 21.19 -16.83
N GLY A 115 -16.17 20.36 -16.14
CA GLY A 115 -17.13 19.44 -16.75
C GLY A 115 -16.46 18.39 -17.64
N ASP A 116 -15.20 18.07 -17.36
CA ASP A 116 -14.41 17.15 -18.15
C ASP A 116 -14.88 15.70 -17.88
N PRO A 117 -15.24 14.92 -18.94
CA PRO A 117 -15.62 13.51 -18.78
C PRO A 117 -14.50 12.65 -18.14
N LEU A 118 -13.27 13.13 -18.11
CA LEU A 118 -12.16 12.47 -17.39
C LEU A 118 -12.37 12.43 -15.88
N ALA A 119 -13.29 13.22 -15.32
CA ALA A 119 -13.59 13.18 -13.87
C ALA A 119 -13.94 11.77 -13.37
N ASP A 120 -14.57 10.95 -14.22
CA ASP A 120 -14.96 9.57 -13.90
C ASP A 120 -13.95 8.50 -14.42
N ALA A 121 -12.80 8.93 -14.92
CA ALA A 121 -11.77 8.02 -15.44
C ALA A 121 -10.84 7.45 -14.35
N ALA A 122 -11.10 7.71 -13.08
CA ALA A 122 -10.40 7.07 -11.95
C ALA A 122 -11.40 6.42 -10.99
N ALA A 123 -10.97 5.35 -10.33
CA ALA A 123 -11.74 4.67 -9.29
C ALA A 123 -10.83 4.15 -8.18
N GLY A 124 -11.35 4.06 -6.96
CA GLY A 124 -10.66 3.52 -5.81
C GLY A 124 -11.27 2.21 -5.33
N ILE A 125 -10.43 1.25 -4.93
CA ILE A 125 -10.84 0.04 -4.23
C ILE A 125 -10.19 0.02 -2.84
N MET A 126 -11.03 0.00 -1.81
CA MET A 126 -10.64 -0.31 -0.44
C MET A 126 -10.86 -1.78 -0.17
N THR A 127 -9.81 -2.52 0.16
CA THR A 127 -9.92 -3.92 0.59
C THR A 127 -10.83 -4.01 1.82
N GLY A 128 -11.81 -4.89 1.78
CA GLY A 128 -12.87 -4.99 2.80
C GLY A 128 -14.05 -4.05 2.57
N GLY A 129 -14.02 -3.21 1.50
CA GLY A 129 -15.08 -2.28 1.14
C GLY A 129 -15.24 -1.10 2.09
N ASP A 130 -16.37 -0.39 1.98
CA ASP A 130 -16.65 0.84 2.75
C ASP A 130 -16.67 0.60 4.27
N TYR A 131 -17.03 -0.61 4.70
CA TYR A 131 -17.01 -0.94 6.13
C TYR A 131 -15.61 -0.82 6.73
N ALA A 132 -14.56 -1.13 5.96
CA ALA A 132 -13.17 -0.99 6.40
C ALA A 132 -12.73 0.47 6.63
N LEU A 133 -13.47 1.45 6.14
CA LEU A 133 -13.26 2.87 6.42
C LEU A 133 -13.74 3.25 7.83
N VAL A 134 -14.77 2.56 8.32
CA VAL A 134 -15.39 2.81 9.63
C VAL A 134 -14.72 1.97 10.72
N LYS A 135 -14.46 0.70 10.43
CA LYS A 135 -13.87 -0.25 11.37
C LYS A 135 -12.85 -1.11 10.64
N SER A 136 -11.64 -1.20 11.18
CA SER A 136 -10.61 -2.11 10.62
C SER A 136 -11.15 -3.53 10.53
N VAL A 137 -10.92 -4.15 9.39
CA VAL A 137 -11.15 -5.58 9.14
C VAL A 137 -9.81 -6.20 8.76
N GLU A 138 -9.48 -7.30 9.41
CA GLU A 138 -8.21 -7.98 9.22
C GLU A 138 -8.38 -9.17 8.28
N ALA A 139 -7.28 -9.62 7.70
CA ALA A 139 -7.16 -10.81 6.84
C ALA A 139 -7.92 -10.75 5.49
N PHE A 140 -8.55 -9.65 5.12
CA PHE A 140 -9.20 -9.52 3.81
C PHE A 140 -8.19 -9.48 2.65
N GLU A 141 -7.01 -8.95 2.89
CA GLU A 141 -5.89 -8.86 1.94
C GLU A 141 -5.38 -10.22 1.49
N ASP A 142 -5.49 -11.25 2.32
CA ASP A 142 -5.01 -12.61 2.05
C ASP A 142 -5.98 -13.43 1.19
N TYR A 143 -7.22 -12.97 1.03
CA TYR A 143 -8.24 -13.70 0.28
C TYR A 143 -8.40 -13.17 -1.14
N GLN A 144 -7.69 -13.76 -2.10
CA GLN A 144 -7.75 -13.38 -3.52
C GLN A 144 -9.18 -13.35 -4.09
N ASN A 145 -10.08 -14.19 -3.57
CA ASN A 145 -11.48 -14.22 -4.04
C ASN A 145 -12.23 -12.93 -3.71
N PHE A 146 -11.91 -12.26 -2.60
CA PHE A 146 -12.50 -10.96 -2.30
C PHE A 146 -11.99 -9.88 -3.26
N GLY A 147 -10.71 -9.86 -3.58
CA GLY A 147 -10.16 -8.95 -4.59
C GLY A 147 -10.81 -9.14 -5.96
N ARG A 148 -10.96 -10.40 -6.40
CA ARG A 148 -11.66 -10.72 -7.66
C ARG A 148 -13.11 -10.24 -7.65
N ARG A 149 -13.81 -10.41 -6.53
CA ARG A 149 -15.18 -9.94 -6.37
C ARG A 149 -15.26 -8.42 -6.44
N GLN A 150 -14.44 -7.71 -5.69
CA GLN A 150 -14.42 -6.23 -5.71
C GLN A 150 -14.10 -5.69 -7.11
N ALA A 151 -13.17 -6.32 -7.83
CA ALA A 151 -12.86 -5.97 -9.22
C ALA A 151 -14.08 -6.20 -10.14
N ALA A 152 -14.80 -7.32 -9.97
CA ALA A 152 -16.00 -7.63 -10.73
C ALA A 152 -17.16 -6.68 -10.39
N ASP A 153 -17.37 -6.37 -9.11
CA ASP A 153 -18.44 -5.46 -8.65
C ASP A 153 -18.20 -4.03 -9.18
N LEU A 154 -16.94 -3.59 -9.32
CA LEU A 154 -16.58 -2.33 -9.96
C LEU A 154 -16.64 -2.39 -11.50
N GLY A 155 -16.85 -3.56 -12.08
CA GLY A 155 -16.89 -3.77 -13.53
C GLY A 155 -15.55 -3.50 -14.21
N ILE A 156 -14.44 -3.88 -13.59
CA ILE A 156 -13.10 -3.76 -14.19
C ILE A 156 -13.03 -4.67 -15.42
N GLY A 157 -12.62 -4.11 -16.54
CA GLY A 157 -12.58 -4.78 -17.84
C GLY A 157 -11.24 -4.62 -18.55
N PRO A 158 -11.11 -5.19 -19.77
CA PRO A 158 -9.85 -5.19 -20.52
C PRO A 158 -9.33 -3.82 -20.94
N LYS A 159 -10.14 -2.78 -20.81
CA LYS A 159 -9.77 -1.39 -21.12
C LYS A 159 -9.21 -0.65 -19.91
N ASP A 160 -9.42 -1.17 -18.72
CA ASP A 160 -9.01 -0.52 -17.47
C ASP A 160 -7.56 -0.89 -17.13
N MET A 161 -6.92 -0.04 -16.35
CA MET A 161 -5.60 -0.26 -15.74
C MET A 161 -5.79 -0.36 -14.22
N LEU A 162 -5.33 -1.46 -13.60
CA LEU A 162 -5.32 -1.69 -12.15
C LEU A 162 -3.90 -1.62 -11.62
#